data_f3d90b6797c7efeb180b93ed3b9aa18a
#
_entry.id   f3d90b6797c7efeb180b93ed3b9aa18a
#
_cell.length_a   1.000
_cell.length_b   1.000
_cell.length_c   1.000
_cell.angle_alpha   90.00
_cell.angle_beta   90.00
_cell.angle_gamma   90.00
#
_symmetry.space_group_name_H-M   'P 1'
#
loop_
_entity.id
_entity.type
_entity.pdbx_description
1 polymer ?
#
loop_
_entity_poly.entity_id
_entity_poly.type
_entity_poly.pdbx_seq_one_letter_code
_entity_poly.pdbx_strand_id
1 'polypeptide(L)'
;MFKNYLIDFKSGLVVFLVALPLCLGIALAQNAPLLSGLIGGVLGGIVIGSISGSRLSVSGPAAGLTSIVLSSVQELGSFEIFLCAVLISGVFQLLLALLKAGAIAHYFPSSVIKGMLSAIGIILIIKQIPHL
;
A
#
# COMPACT_ATOMS: atom_id res chain seq x y z
N MET A 1 -17.30 19.98 -17.55
CA MET A 1 -16.96 19.04 -16.47
C MET A 1 -17.48 17.61 -16.69
N PHE A 2 -18.49 17.40 -17.49
CA PHE A 2 -19.15 16.09 -17.72
C PHE A 2 -18.64 15.25 -18.91
N LYS A 3 -17.63 15.71 -19.67
CA LYS A 3 -17.21 15.07 -20.92
C LYS A 3 -16.22 13.91 -20.76
N ASN A 4 -15.72 13.65 -19.56
CA ASN A 4 -14.65 12.67 -19.33
C ASN A 4 -15.09 11.44 -18.50
N TYR A 5 -16.36 11.34 -18.07
CA TYR A 5 -16.81 10.21 -17.24
C TYR A 5 -16.58 8.83 -17.88
N LEU A 6 -16.73 8.71 -19.17
CA LEU A 6 -16.49 7.45 -19.88
C LEU A 6 -15.01 7.08 -19.92
N ILE A 7 -14.12 8.07 -20.00
CA ILE A 7 -12.67 7.86 -19.99
C ILE A 7 -12.23 7.52 -18.56
N ASP A 8 -12.72 8.29 -17.59
CA ASP A 8 -12.40 8.07 -16.17
C ASP A 8 -12.94 6.73 -15.67
N PHE A 9 -14.13 6.32 -16.12
CA PHE A 9 -14.69 5.01 -15.78
C PHE A 9 -13.88 3.86 -16.37
N LYS A 10 -13.44 3.97 -17.64
CA LYS A 10 -12.58 2.96 -18.27
C LYS A 10 -11.24 2.86 -17.55
N SER A 11 -10.64 3.99 -17.22
CA SER A 11 -9.37 4.02 -16.46
C SER A 11 -9.54 3.43 -15.06
N GLY A 12 -10.63 3.75 -14.36
CA GLY A 12 -10.96 3.19 -13.06
C GLY A 12 -11.18 1.68 -13.11
N LEU A 13 -11.85 1.17 -14.17
CA LEU A 13 -12.04 -0.27 -14.36
C LEU A 13 -10.71 -1.01 -14.55
N VAL A 14 -9.80 -0.45 -15.32
CA VAL A 14 -8.45 -1.04 -15.52
C VAL A 14 -7.69 -1.08 -14.20
N VAL A 15 -7.69 0.01 -13.44
CA VAL A 15 -7.04 0.07 -12.11
C VAL A 15 -7.65 -0.96 -11.17
N PHE A 16 -8.97 -1.11 -11.15
CA PHE A 16 -9.67 -2.09 -10.34
C PHE A 16 -9.27 -3.52 -10.68
N LEU A 17 -9.25 -3.87 -11.98
CA LEU A 17 -8.86 -5.21 -12.45
C LEU A 17 -7.41 -5.56 -12.11
N VAL A 18 -6.51 -4.59 -12.07
CA VAL A 18 -5.12 -4.78 -11.66
C VAL A 18 -5.00 -4.83 -10.14
N ALA A 19 -5.75 -3.99 -9.42
CA ALA A 19 -5.69 -3.91 -7.97
C ALA A 19 -6.21 -5.18 -7.27
N LEU A 20 -7.26 -5.84 -7.79
CA LEU A 20 -7.84 -7.02 -7.20
C LEU A 20 -6.83 -8.17 -6.98
N PRO A 21 -6.16 -8.69 -8.04
CA PRO A 21 -5.19 -9.76 -7.86
C PRO A 21 -3.98 -9.31 -7.02
N LEU A 22 -3.60 -8.04 -7.12
CA LEU A 22 -2.51 -7.49 -6.32
C LEU A 22 -2.84 -7.47 -4.82
N CYS A 23 -4.04 -6.99 -4.44
CA CYS A 23 -4.50 -6.97 -3.05
C CYS A 23 -4.59 -8.38 -2.45
N LEU A 24 -5.12 -9.33 -3.22
CA LEU A 24 -5.22 -10.74 -2.80
C LEU A 24 -3.84 -11.40 -2.68
N GLY A 25 -2.97 -11.18 -3.65
CA GLY A 25 -1.60 -11.71 -3.64
C GLY A 25 -0.77 -11.19 -2.48
N ILE A 26 -0.89 -9.91 -2.15
CA ILE A 26 -0.20 -9.31 -1.01
C ILE A 26 -0.76 -9.85 0.32
N ALA A 27 -2.08 -9.98 0.45
CA ALA A 27 -2.70 -10.56 1.66
C ALA A 27 -2.22 -12.00 1.91
N LEU A 28 -2.17 -12.83 0.87
CA LEU A 28 -1.60 -14.18 0.93
C LEU A 28 -0.13 -14.17 1.34
N ALA A 29 0.68 -13.30 0.74
CA ALA A 29 2.11 -13.20 1.03
C ALA A 29 2.41 -12.73 2.46
N GLN A 30 1.46 -12.06 3.10
CA GLN A 30 1.56 -11.57 4.49
C GLN A 30 0.93 -12.52 5.52
N ASN A 31 0.42 -13.69 5.12
CA ASN A 31 -0.39 -14.57 5.96
C ASN A 31 -1.59 -13.85 6.60
N ALA A 32 -2.10 -12.81 5.94
CA ALA A 32 -3.28 -12.07 6.37
C ALA A 32 -4.56 -12.70 5.80
N PRO A 33 -5.72 -12.52 6.47
CA PRO A 33 -7.00 -12.93 5.90
C PRO A 33 -7.22 -12.28 4.53
N LEU A 34 -7.63 -13.06 3.52
CA LEU A 34 -7.84 -12.56 2.14
C LEU A 34 -8.77 -11.35 2.07
N LEU A 35 -9.81 -11.35 2.89
CA LEU A 35 -10.75 -10.24 2.98
C LEU A 35 -10.10 -8.94 3.48
N SER A 36 -9.07 -9.02 4.32
CA SER A 36 -8.37 -7.83 4.82
C SER A 36 -7.66 -7.08 3.71
N GLY A 37 -7.06 -7.80 2.75
CA GLY A 37 -6.44 -7.20 1.56
C GLY A 37 -7.45 -6.48 0.67
N LEU A 38 -8.62 -7.09 0.43
CA LEU A 38 -9.71 -6.48 -0.33
C LEU A 38 -10.27 -5.23 0.37
N ILE A 39 -10.56 -5.33 1.67
CA ILE A 39 -11.05 -4.20 2.46
C ILE A 39 -10.04 -3.06 2.44
N GLY A 40 -8.75 -3.36 2.63
CA GLY A 40 -7.68 -2.38 2.55
C GLY A 40 -7.59 -1.70 1.18
N GLY A 41 -7.76 -2.45 0.09
CA GLY A 41 -7.78 -1.93 -1.27
C GLY A 41 -8.99 -1.03 -1.55
N VAL A 42 -10.19 -1.44 -1.11
CA VAL A 42 -11.43 -0.67 -1.27
C VAL A 42 -11.39 0.62 -0.44
N LEU A 43 -11.01 0.53 0.83
CA LEU A 43 -10.87 1.70 1.69
C LEU A 43 -9.77 2.65 1.18
N GLY A 44 -8.63 2.11 0.75
CA GLY A 44 -7.56 2.90 0.14
C GLY A 44 -8.01 3.62 -1.13
N GLY A 45 -8.69 2.91 -2.02
CA GLY A 45 -9.17 3.46 -3.29
C GLY A 45 -10.27 4.50 -3.12
N ILE A 46 -11.29 4.21 -2.31
CA ILE A 46 -12.47 5.07 -2.17
C ILE A 46 -12.25 6.17 -1.13
N VAL A 47 -11.91 5.80 0.11
CA VAL A 47 -11.83 6.78 1.22
C VAL A 47 -10.60 7.68 1.05
N ILE A 48 -9.43 7.09 0.91
CA ILE A 48 -8.20 7.88 0.78
C ILE A 48 -8.14 8.58 -0.57
N GLY A 49 -8.60 7.93 -1.65
CA GLY A 49 -8.71 8.54 -2.97
C GLY A 49 -9.62 9.75 -3.02
N SER A 50 -10.72 9.77 -2.25
CA SER A 50 -11.64 10.92 -2.18
C SER A 50 -11.11 12.07 -1.33
N ILE A 51 -10.30 11.80 -0.31
CA ILE A 51 -9.71 12.80 0.58
C ILE A 51 -8.40 13.35 -0.02
N SER A 52 -7.69 12.53 -0.79
CA SER A 52 -6.43 12.92 -1.41
C SER A 52 -6.65 13.98 -2.49
N GLY A 53 -5.90 15.05 -2.44
CA GLY A 53 -5.89 16.08 -3.49
C GLY A 53 -5.15 15.66 -4.77
N SER A 54 -4.55 14.47 -4.82
CA SER A 54 -3.81 13.99 -5.98
C SER A 54 -4.72 13.26 -6.96
N ARG A 55 -4.70 13.71 -8.21
CA ARG A 55 -5.51 13.11 -9.29
C ARG A 55 -4.92 11.83 -9.89
N LEU A 56 -3.66 11.54 -9.60
CA LEU A 56 -2.90 10.45 -10.24
C LEU A 56 -2.37 9.41 -9.24
N SER A 57 -2.61 9.58 -7.93
CA SER A 57 -2.16 8.62 -6.93
C SER A 57 -3.22 7.56 -6.65
N VAL A 58 -2.77 6.32 -6.55
CA VAL A 58 -3.57 5.18 -6.11
C VAL A 58 -3.05 4.74 -4.74
N SER A 59 -3.96 4.65 -3.76
CA SER A 59 -3.63 4.15 -2.43
C SER A 59 -4.10 2.70 -2.30
N GLY A 60 -3.22 1.84 -1.82
CA GLY A 60 -3.53 0.42 -1.66
C GLY A 60 -2.41 -0.34 -0.95
N PRO A 61 -2.52 -1.67 -0.83
CA PRO A 61 -1.49 -2.49 -0.23
C PRO A 61 -0.15 -2.33 -0.93
N ALA A 62 0.93 -2.16 -0.15
CA ALA A 62 2.27 -1.95 -0.66
C ALA A 62 3.05 -3.27 -0.66
N ALA A 63 3.37 -3.79 -1.84
CA ALA A 63 4.17 -5.01 -2.00
C ALA A 63 5.55 -4.90 -1.33
N GLY A 64 6.12 -3.69 -1.29
CA GLY A 64 7.42 -3.46 -0.67
C GLY A 64 7.47 -3.66 0.84
N LEU A 65 6.34 -3.56 1.51
CA LEU A 65 6.24 -3.77 2.96
C LEU A 65 5.86 -5.21 3.34
N THR A 66 5.60 -6.07 2.36
CA THR A 66 5.12 -7.45 2.61
C THR A 66 6.03 -8.23 3.55
N SER A 67 7.35 -8.15 3.38
CA SER A 67 8.30 -8.85 4.24
C SER A 67 8.33 -8.30 5.66
N ILE A 68 8.21 -6.98 5.82
CA ILE A 68 8.18 -6.32 7.12
C ILE A 68 6.88 -6.68 7.86
N VAL A 69 5.76 -6.64 7.18
CA VAL A 69 4.45 -7.02 7.75
C VAL A 69 4.45 -8.48 8.17
N LEU A 70 4.97 -9.38 7.31
CA LEU A 70 5.05 -10.80 7.62
C LEU A 70 5.90 -11.07 8.88
N SER A 71 7.09 -10.48 8.98
CA SER A 71 7.93 -10.63 10.17
C SER A 71 7.26 -10.04 11.42
N SER A 72 6.64 -8.87 11.30
CA SER A 72 5.92 -8.25 12.43
C SER A 72 4.73 -9.07 12.91
N VAL A 73 3.95 -9.67 12.00
CA VAL A 73 2.85 -10.57 12.37
C VAL A 73 3.36 -11.83 13.06
N GLN A 74 4.50 -12.38 12.60
CA GLN A 74 5.13 -13.55 13.24
C GLN A 74 5.68 -13.24 14.63
N GLU A 75 6.31 -12.10 14.83
CA GLU A 75 6.84 -11.65 16.13
C GLU A 75 5.74 -11.32 17.12
N LEU A 76 4.66 -10.70 16.69
CA LEU A 76 3.52 -10.34 17.53
C LEU A 76 2.56 -11.51 17.82
N GLY A 77 2.69 -12.61 17.06
CA GLY A 77 1.94 -13.84 17.26
C GLY A 77 0.48 -13.80 16.80
N SER A 78 -0.08 -12.62 16.50
CA SER A 78 -1.43 -12.50 15.94
C SER A 78 -1.58 -11.28 15.01
N PHE A 79 -2.43 -11.44 14.01
CA PHE A 79 -2.78 -10.36 13.07
C PHE A 79 -3.53 -9.21 13.76
N GLU A 80 -4.30 -9.50 14.80
CA GLU A 80 -5.08 -8.50 15.55
C GLU A 80 -4.17 -7.53 16.32
N ILE A 81 -3.13 -8.05 16.95
CA ILE A 81 -2.13 -7.23 17.67
C ILE A 81 -1.37 -6.36 16.68
N PHE A 82 -1.03 -6.90 15.51
CA PHE A 82 -0.43 -6.14 14.42
C PHE A 82 -1.33 -4.97 13.97
N LEU A 83 -2.65 -5.17 13.86
CA LEU A 83 -3.58 -4.08 13.52
C LEU A 83 -3.59 -2.97 14.58
N CYS A 84 -3.50 -3.30 15.86
CA CYS A 84 -3.35 -2.30 16.92
C CYS A 84 -2.05 -1.49 16.78
N ALA A 85 -0.95 -2.15 16.44
CA ALA A 85 0.33 -1.46 16.18
C ALA A 85 0.23 -0.51 14.97
N VAL A 86 -0.47 -0.91 13.91
CA VAL A 86 -0.73 -0.06 12.74
C VAL A 86 -1.58 1.15 13.11
N LEU A 87 -2.60 1.01 13.97
CA LEU A 87 -3.40 2.14 14.45
C LEU A 87 -2.54 3.15 15.20
N ILE A 88 -1.70 2.68 16.12
CA ILE A 88 -0.77 3.55 16.87
C ILE A 88 0.18 4.27 15.91
N SER A 89 0.75 3.55 14.95
CA SER A 89 1.60 4.13 13.91
C SER A 89 0.86 5.21 13.10
N GLY A 90 -0.42 4.98 12.77
CA GLY A 90 -1.26 5.95 12.09
C GLY A 90 -1.43 7.24 12.88
N VAL A 91 -1.64 7.14 14.20
CA VAL A 91 -1.72 8.31 15.09
C VAL A 91 -0.41 9.08 15.10
N PHE A 92 0.73 8.39 15.19
CA PHE A 92 2.05 9.02 15.09
C PHE A 92 2.25 9.74 13.75
N GLN A 93 1.81 9.14 12.65
CA GLN A 93 1.89 9.78 11.33
C GLN A 93 1.03 11.05 11.25
N LEU A 94 -0.15 11.05 11.86
CA LEU A 94 -1.00 12.25 11.94
C LEU A 94 -0.33 13.36 12.74
N LEU A 95 0.28 13.04 13.88
CA LEU A 95 1.05 14.01 14.68
C LEU A 95 2.21 14.61 13.88
N LEU A 96 2.96 13.78 13.17
CA LEU A 96 4.05 14.23 12.31
C LEU A 96 3.55 15.08 11.13
N ALA A 97 2.39 14.78 10.58
CA ALA A 97 1.76 15.58 9.53
C ALA A 97 1.38 16.97 10.04
N LEU A 98 0.84 17.09 11.26
CA LEU A 98 0.54 18.38 11.91
C LEU A 98 1.81 19.21 12.15
N LEU A 99 2.91 18.58 12.48
CA LEU A 99 4.22 19.22 12.64
C LEU A 99 4.89 19.58 11.28
N LYS A 100 4.17 19.37 10.15
CA LYS A 100 4.70 19.59 8.79
C LYS A 100 6.00 18.83 8.51
N ALA A 101 6.19 17.68 9.14
CA ALA A 101 7.37 16.84 8.96
C ALA A 101 7.55 16.36 7.50
N GLY A 102 6.50 16.47 6.66
CA GLY A 102 6.57 16.24 5.22
C GLY A 102 7.61 17.12 4.50
N ALA A 103 7.98 18.27 5.07
CA ALA A 103 9.07 19.08 4.53
C ALA A 103 10.41 18.31 4.52
N ILE A 104 10.62 17.39 5.45
CA ILE A 104 11.82 16.55 5.51
C ILE A 104 11.90 15.61 4.29
N ALA A 105 10.77 15.24 3.73
CA ALA A 105 10.71 14.39 2.53
C ALA A 105 11.40 15.03 1.30
N HIS A 106 11.46 16.36 1.23
CA HIS A 106 12.17 17.06 0.16
C HIS A 106 13.70 16.92 0.23
N TYR A 107 14.24 16.54 1.40
CA TYR A 107 15.67 16.29 1.55
C TYR A 107 16.08 14.87 1.10
N PHE A 108 15.12 13.98 0.86
CA PHE A 108 15.42 12.65 0.35
C PHE A 108 15.74 12.70 -1.16
N PRO A 109 16.97 12.31 -1.57
CA PRO A 109 17.32 12.27 -2.99
C PRO A 109 16.44 11.23 -3.71
N SER A 110 15.94 11.57 -4.88
CA SER A 110 15.14 10.67 -5.72
C SER A 110 15.86 9.36 -6.09
N SER A 111 17.20 9.37 -6.08
CA SER A 111 18.03 8.18 -6.30
C SER A 111 17.87 7.12 -5.21
N VAL A 112 17.66 7.53 -3.94
CA VAL A 112 17.41 6.60 -2.83
C VAL A 112 16.07 5.90 -3.02
N ILE A 113 15.03 6.64 -3.40
CA ILE A 113 13.70 6.09 -3.67
C ILE A 113 13.75 5.08 -4.83
N LYS A 114 14.43 5.43 -5.91
CA LYS A 114 14.62 4.52 -7.07
C LYS A 114 15.40 3.26 -6.69
N GLY A 115 16.46 3.39 -5.89
CA GLY A 115 17.23 2.25 -5.38
C GLY A 115 16.37 1.32 -4.50
N MET A 116 15.57 1.89 -3.61
CA MET A 116 14.65 1.13 -2.76
C MET A 116 13.59 0.38 -3.58
N LEU A 117 12.99 1.02 -4.59
CA LEU A 117 12.03 0.38 -5.49
C LEU A 117 12.66 -0.77 -6.29
N SER A 118 13.90 -0.59 -6.76
CA SER A 118 14.64 -1.64 -7.47
C SER A 118 14.95 -2.84 -6.56
N ALA A 119 15.36 -2.58 -5.32
CA ALA A 119 15.61 -3.64 -4.32
C ALA A 119 14.34 -4.43 -4.01
N ILE A 120 13.20 -3.74 -3.84
CA ILE A 120 11.88 -4.37 -3.62
C ILE A 120 11.52 -5.27 -4.81
N GLY A 121 11.71 -4.79 -6.05
CA GLY A 121 11.46 -5.58 -7.25
C GLY A 121 12.29 -6.87 -7.31
N ILE A 122 13.57 -6.80 -6.98
CA ILE A 122 14.48 -7.96 -6.94
C ILE A 122 14.03 -8.96 -5.85
N ILE A 123 13.69 -8.47 -4.65
CA ILE A 123 13.22 -9.32 -3.55
C ILE A 123 11.94 -10.07 -3.94
N LEU A 124 11.00 -9.38 -4.62
CA LEU A 124 9.77 -10.01 -5.09
C LEU A 124 10.05 -11.12 -6.10
N ILE A 125 10.95 -10.89 -7.06
CA ILE A 125 11.35 -11.91 -8.05
C ILE A 125 11.95 -13.12 -7.34
N ILE A 126 12.90 -12.91 -6.42
CA ILE A 126 13.56 -14.00 -5.69
C ILE A 126 12.55 -14.82 -4.86
N LYS A 127 11.56 -14.16 -4.23
CA LYS A 127 10.53 -14.84 -3.45
C LYS A 127 9.54 -15.64 -4.30
N GLN A 128 9.39 -15.32 -5.58
CA GLN A 128 8.50 -16.07 -6.47
C GLN A 128 9.14 -17.35 -7.02
N ILE A 129 10.47 -17.44 -7.07
CA ILE A 129 11.19 -18.62 -7.60
C ILE A 129 10.82 -19.94 -6.88
N PRO A 130 10.69 -20.00 -5.52
CA PRO A 130 10.33 -21.24 -4.83
C PRO A 130 8.86 -21.67 -5.03
N HIS A 131 8.01 -20.84 -5.64
CA HIS A 131 6.60 -21.15 -5.91
C HIS A 131 6.33 -21.59 -7.36
N LEU A 132 7.39 -21.66 -8.19
CA LEU A 132 7.39 -22.23 -9.55
C LEU A 132 7.75 -23.72 -9.52
#